data_91e62b37fee3ae329b61c8dccaa6d8f2
#
_entry.id   91e62b37fee3ae329b61c8dccaa6d8f2
#
_cell.length_a   1.000
_cell.length_b   1.000
_cell.length_c   1.000
_cell.angle_alpha   90.00
_cell.angle_beta   90.00
_cell.angle_gamma   90.00
#
_symmetry.space_group_name_H-M   'P 1'
#
loop_
_entity.id
_entity.type
_entity.pdbx_description
1 polymer ?
#
loop_
_entity_poly.entity_id
_entity_poly.type
_entity_poly.pdbx_seq_one_letter_code
_entity_poly.pdbx_strand_id
1 'polypeptide(L)'
;GGTNTYVLPVPMMNIINGGSHSDSPIAFQEFMIRPVGAKSFHEALRMGAEVFHALKTVLKKRGLSTAVGDEGGFAPVLDGTEDALNCILAAIEAAGYEPFKHITIGLDCASSEFYHDGIYDYTKFEGTKGEKRTASEQVAYLEKLCWDYPIDSIEDGMAENDWEGWRMLTERLGNRCQLVGDDLFVTNVEFLKKGIEKGCANSILIKVNQIGTLSETLDAIEMAHRNGYTSVTSHRSGETEDATIADIAVATNSGQIKTGSLSRSDRMAKYNQ
;
A
#
# COMPACT_ATOMS: atom_id res chain seq x y z
N GLY A 1 19.20 -6.49 12.69
CA GLY A 1 18.67 -7.14 13.69
C GLY A 1 19.17 -7.04 15.14
N GLY A 2 20.19 -7.78 15.50
CA GLY A 2 20.62 -7.92 16.90
C GLY A 2 19.74 -8.88 17.71
N THR A 3 19.69 -8.69 19.03
CA THR A 3 19.03 -9.62 19.95
C THR A 3 17.55 -9.32 20.23
N ASN A 4 16.99 -8.25 19.67
CA ASN A 4 15.63 -7.77 19.94
C ASN A 4 14.75 -7.74 18.68
N THR A 5 14.78 -8.78 17.88
CA THR A 5 14.01 -8.92 16.64
C THR A 5 12.80 -9.83 16.85
N TYR A 6 11.83 -9.34 17.63
CA TYR A 6 10.66 -10.13 18.02
C TYR A 6 9.34 -9.58 17.47
N VAL A 7 9.39 -8.57 16.59
CA VAL A 7 8.18 -7.97 16.03
C VAL A 7 7.80 -8.68 14.75
N LEU A 8 6.70 -9.42 14.80
CA LEU A 8 6.07 -9.93 13.57
C LEU A 8 5.35 -8.79 12.85
N PRO A 9 5.49 -8.69 11.53
CA PRO A 9 4.96 -7.56 10.79
C PRO A 9 3.44 -7.59 10.67
N VAL A 10 2.80 -6.42 10.61
CA VAL A 10 1.41 -6.30 10.16
C VAL A 10 1.39 -6.58 8.66
N PRO A 11 0.58 -7.56 8.20
CA PRO A 11 0.43 -7.80 6.77
C PRO A 11 -0.41 -6.71 6.12
N MET A 12 0.10 -6.14 5.04
CA MET A 12 -0.61 -5.22 4.15
C MET A 12 -1.06 -6.03 2.93
N MET A 13 -2.33 -6.44 2.91
CA MET A 13 -2.85 -7.41 1.96
C MET A 13 -3.64 -6.74 0.85
N ASN A 14 -3.12 -6.78 -0.38
CA ASN A 14 -3.79 -6.24 -1.57
C ASN A 14 -5.04 -7.06 -1.90
N ILE A 15 -6.23 -6.48 -1.79
CA ILE A 15 -7.50 -7.18 -2.02
C ILE A 15 -8.30 -6.68 -3.23
N ILE A 16 -8.02 -5.45 -3.70
CA ILE A 16 -8.55 -4.91 -4.97
C ILE A 16 -7.42 -4.27 -5.75
N ASN A 17 -7.33 -4.59 -7.03
CA ASN A 17 -6.39 -4.02 -8.00
C ASN A 17 -7.07 -2.95 -8.87
N GLY A 18 -6.33 -1.92 -9.22
CA GLY A 18 -6.69 -0.89 -10.18
C GLY A 18 -5.48 -0.47 -11.01
N GLY A 19 -5.49 0.72 -11.57
CA GLY A 19 -4.40 1.29 -12.35
C GLY A 19 -3.91 0.34 -13.45
N SER A 20 -2.60 0.22 -13.57
CA SER A 20 -1.96 -0.68 -14.54
C SER A 20 -2.14 -2.18 -14.23
N HIS A 21 -2.64 -2.53 -13.04
CA HIS A 21 -2.87 -3.92 -12.60
C HIS A 21 -4.29 -4.42 -12.88
N SER A 22 -5.14 -3.63 -13.53
CA SER A 22 -6.53 -3.98 -13.81
C SER A 22 -7.06 -3.21 -15.03
N ASP A 23 -8.06 -3.78 -15.70
CA ASP A 23 -8.86 -3.08 -16.72
C ASP A 23 -9.98 -2.22 -16.11
N SER A 24 -10.05 -2.13 -14.79
CA SER A 24 -11.05 -1.32 -14.08
C SER A 24 -10.75 0.18 -14.25
N PRO A 25 -11.77 1.05 -14.38
CA PRO A 25 -11.59 2.50 -14.47
C PRO A 25 -11.26 3.12 -13.10
N ILE A 26 -10.16 2.69 -12.50
CA ILE A 26 -9.64 3.15 -11.22
C ILE A 26 -8.18 3.56 -11.42
N ALA A 27 -7.81 4.79 -11.01
CA ALA A 27 -6.45 5.27 -11.18
C ALA A 27 -5.47 4.64 -10.18
N PHE A 28 -5.88 4.41 -8.94
CA PHE A 28 -5.02 3.82 -7.92
C PHE A 28 -4.76 2.34 -8.17
N GLN A 29 -3.52 1.92 -7.95
CA GLN A 29 -3.03 0.60 -8.34
C GLN A 29 -3.45 -0.50 -7.37
N GLU A 30 -3.42 -0.24 -6.05
CA GLU A 30 -3.71 -1.25 -5.04
C GLU A 30 -4.51 -0.68 -3.87
N PHE A 31 -5.45 -1.50 -3.41
CA PHE A 31 -6.23 -1.27 -2.19
C PHE A 31 -5.94 -2.43 -1.24
N MET A 32 -5.29 -2.11 -0.12
CA MET A 32 -4.85 -3.08 0.87
C MET A 32 -5.67 -2.99 2.15
N ILE A 33 -5.85 -4.11 2.82
CA ILE A 33 -6.30 -4.15 4.21
C ILE A 33 -5.13 -4.37 5.14
N ARG A 34 -5.18 -3.75 6.31
CA ARG A 34 -4.17 -3.81 7.38
C ARG A 34 -4.87 -4.20 8.68
N PRO A 35 -4.75 -5.45 9.17
CA PRO A 35 -5.41 -5.91 10.41
C PRO A 35 -4.65 -5.43 11.66
N VAL A 36 -4.65 -4.14 11.90
CA VAL A 36 -3.88 -3.47 12.97
C VAL A 36 -4.37 -3.81 14.37
N GLY A 37 -5.63 -4.24 14.52
CA GLY A 37 -6.21 -4.63 15.80
C GLY A 37 -5.94 -6.07 16.20
N ALA A 38 -5.26 -6.86 15.37
CA ALA A 38 -4.91 -8.25 15.68
C ALA A 38 -3.86 -8.33 16.77
N LYS A 39 -4.00 -9.32 17.67
CA LYS A 39 -3.07 -9.55 18.78
C LYS A 39 -1.90 -10.46 18.42
N SER A 40 -1.95 -11.10 17.26
CA SER A 40 -0.91 -11.98 16.73
C SER A 40 -0.94 -11.98 15.22
N PHE A 41 0.17 -12.42 14.59
CA PHE A 41 0.23 -12.57 13.14
C PHE A 41 -0.80 -13.59 12.63
N HIS A 42 -0.98 -14.70 13.34
CA HIS A 42 -1.99 -15.72 13.01
C HIS A 42 -3.40 -15.11 12.99
N GLU A 43 -3.74 -14.29 13.98
CA GLU A 43 -5.02 -13.58 14.02
C GLU A 43 -5.14 -12.58 12.87
N ALA A 44 -4.08 -11.82 12.58
CA ALA A 44 -4.06 -10.87 11.47
C ALA A 44 -4.34 -11.57 10.12
N LEU A 45 -3.70 -12.72 9.90
CA LEU A 45 -3.90 -13.50 8.67
C LEU A 45 -5.35 -14.05 8.59
N ARG A 46 -5.90 -14.53 9.71
CA ARG A 46 -7.29 -14.98 9.80
C ARG A 46 -8.27 -13.85 9.49
N MET A 47 -8.09 -12.68 10.12
CA MET A 47 -8.92 -11.49 9.87
C MET A 47 -8.87 -11.10 8.39
N GLY A 48 -7.69 -11.08 7.80
CA GLY A 48 -7.52 -10.82 6.37
C GLY A 48 -8.28 -11.83 5.49
N ALA A 49 -8.19 -13.13 5.80
CA ALA A 49 -8.89 -14.17 5.05
C ALA A 49 -10.42 -14.01 5.15
N GLU A 50 -10.95 -13.69 6.32
CA GLU A 50 -12.37 -13.46 6.53
C GLU A 50 -12.87 -12.25 5.73
N VAL A 51 -12.14 -11.13 5.73
CA VAL A 51 -12.48 -9.96 4.92
C VAL A 51 -12.36 -10.26 3.42
N PHE A 52 -11.32 -10.97 2.98
CA PHE A 52 -11.15 -11.36 1.59
C PHE A 52 -12.34 -12.21 1.08
N HIS A 53 -12.81 -13.17 1.87
CA HIS A 53 -13.99 -13.97 1.54
C HIS A 53 -15.29 -13.16 1.58
N ALA A 54 -15.44 -12.25 2.55
CA ALA A 54 -16.56 -11.33 2.60
C ALA A 54 -16.59 -10.42 1.35
N LEU A 55 -15.44 -9.90 0.92
CA LEU A 55 -15.33 -9.09 -0.30
C LEU A 55 -15.74 -9.89 -1.54
N LYS A 56 -15.31 -11.14 -1.65
CA LYS A 56 -15.77 -12.03 -2.73
C LYS A 56 -17.29 -12.12 -2.78
N THR A 57 -17.94 -12.21 -1.63
CA THR A 57 -19.41 -12.26 -1.54
C THR A 57 -20.04 -10.93 -1.93
N VAL A 58 -19.50 -9.79 -1.49
CA VAL A 58 -19.95 -8.45 -1.87
C VAL A 58 -19.89 -8.27 -3.39
N LEU A 59 -18.77 -8.62 -4.01
CA LEU A 59 -18.59 -8.51 -5.47
C LEU A 59 -19.55 -9.41 -6.23
N LYS A 60 -19.73 -10.67 -5.80
CA LYS A 60 -20.68 -11.61 -6.43
C LYS A 60 -22.13 -11.11 -6.38
N LYS A 61 -22.55 -10.53 -5.24
CA LYS A 61 -23.90 -9.96 -5.11
C LYS A 61 -24.16 -8.81 -6.08
N ARG A 62 -23.11 -8.10 -6.46
CA ARG A 62 -23.16 -7.04 -7.47
C ARG A 62 -23.00 -7.55 -8.92
N GLY A 63 -22.84 -8.86 -9.11
CA GLY A 63 -22.60 -9.46 -10.43
C GLY A 63 -21.21 -9.17 -11.01
N LEU A 64 -20.24 -8.80 -10.15
CA LEU A 64 -18.90 -8.45 -10.55
C LEU A 64 -17.96 -9.67 -10.56
N SER A 65 -16.90 -9.58 -11.36
CA SER A 65 -15.85 -10.61 -11.41
C SER A 65 -15.15 -10.76 -10.06
N THR A 66 -14.85 -12.01 -9.71
CA THR A 66 -13.97 -12.38 -8.58
C THR A 66 -12.73 -13.09 -9.06
N ALA A 67 -12.33 -12.86 -10.32
CA ALA A 67 -11.00 -13.24 -10.80
C ALA A 67 -9.92 -12.43 -10.08
N VAL A 68 -8.78 -13.07 -9.85
CA VAL A 68 -7.65 -12.45 -9.14
C VAL A 68 -6.55 -12.04 -10.13
N GLY A 69 -5.89 -10.92 -9.83
CA GLY A 69 -4.71 -10.45 -10.54
C GLY A 69 -3.42 -11.16 -10.08
N ASP A 70 -2.30 -10.67 -10.56
CA ASP A 70 -0.97 -11.26 -10.32
C ASP A 70 -0.58 -11.27 -8.84
N GLU A 71 -1.04 -10.32 -8.06
CA GLU A 71 -0.78 -10.24 -6.63
C GLU A 71 -1.84 -10.94 -5.76
N GLY A 72 -2.82 -11.58 -6.39
CA GLY A 72 -3.85 -12.38 -5.71
C GLY A 72 -5.08 -11.60 -5.25
N GLY A 73 -5.11 -10.26 -5.39
CA GLY A 73 -6.29 -9.44 -5.16
C GLY A 73 -7.32 -9.53 -6.30
N PHE A 74 -8.57 -9.18 -6.03
CA PHE A 74 -9.62 -9.14 -7.05
C PHE A 74 -9.39 -7.98 -8.03
N ALA A 75 -9.82 -8.17 -9.28
CA ALA A 75 -9.77 -7.14 -10.32
C ALA A 75 -11.17 -6.91 -10.95
N PRO A 76 -12.17 -6.50 -10.16
CA PRO A 76 -13.52 -6.22 -10.66
C PRO A 76 -13.54 -4.89 -11.40
N VAL A 77 -14.48 -4.75 -12.34
CA VAL A 77 -14.78 -3.45 -12.97
C VAL A 77 -15.69 -2.67 -12.04
N LEU A 78 -15.13 -1.68 -11.34
CA LEU A 78 -15.83 -0.79 -10.41
C LEU A 78 -15.94 0.63 -10.97
N ASP A 79 -16.79 1.47 -10.35
CA ASP A 79 -17.07 2.83 -10.83
C ASP A 79 -16.06 3.90 -10.38
N GLY A 80 -14.89 3.51 -9.84
CA GLY A 80 -13.85 4.42 -9.39
C GLY A 80 -13.33 4.08 -8.00
N THR A 81 -12.46 4.94 -7.48
CA THR A 81 -11.77 4.78 -6.20
C THR A 81 -12.73 4.63 -5.02
N GLU A 82 -13.72 5.52 -4.90
CA GLU A 82 -14.69 5.48 -3.79
C GLU A 82 -15.56 4.22 -3.84
N ASP A 83 -15.90 3.72 -5.03
CA ASP A 83 -16.64 2.47 -5.16
C ASP A 83 -15.82 1.26 -4.65
N ALA A 84 -14.53 1.24 -4.95
CA ALA A 84 -13.61 0.23 -4.41
C ALA A 84 -13.53 0.30 -2.87
N LEU A 85 -13.35 1.49 -2.32
CA LEU A 85 -13.31 1.72 -0.87
C LEU A 85 -14.61 1.32 -0.19
N ASN A 86 -15.77 1.62 -0.79
CA ASN A 86 -17.07 1.21 -0.26
C ASN A 86 -17.26 -0.31 -0.27
N CYS A 87 -16.78 -1.01 -1.30
CA CYS A 87 -16.77 -2.48 -1.32
C CYS A 87 -15.93 -3.07 -0.17
N ILE A 88 -14.77 -2.48 0.09
CA ILE A 88 -13.88 -2.92 1.17
C ILE A 88 -14.51 -2.67 2.54
N LEU A 89 -15.10 -1.49 2.76
CA LEU A 89 -15.83 -1.21 4.00
C LEU A 89 -16.96 -2.20 4.25
N ALA A 90 -17.78 -2.45 3.23
CA ALA A 90 -18.86 -3.44 3.32
C ALA A 90 -18.34 -4.85 3.65
N ALA A 91 -17.16 -5.21 3.11
CA ALA A 91 -16.52 -6.50 3.42
C ALA A 91 -15.99 -6.57 4.85
N ILE A 92 -15.37 -5.49 5.35
CA ILE A 92 -14.87 -5.40 6.75
C ILE A 92 -16.03 -5.57 7.73
N GLU A 93 -17.13 -4.84 7.52
CA GLU A 93 -18.33 -4.91 8.36
C GLU A 93 -19.01 -6.27 8.27
N ALA A 94 -19.14 -6.83 7.05
CA ALA A 94 -19.74 -8.16 6.85
C ALA A 94 -18.93 -9.28 7.50
N ALA A 95 -17.61 -9.10 7.65
CA ALA A 95 -16.73 -10.02 8.38
C ALA A 95 -16.81 -9.82 9.90
N GLY A 96 -17.56 -8.83 10.40
CA GLY A 96 -17.75 -8.55 11.83
C GLY A 96 -16.65 -7.69 12.47
N TYR A 97 -15.88 -6.97 11.65
CA TYR A 97 -14.81 -6.09 12.12
C TYR A 97 -15.20 -4.61 12.08
N GLU A 98 -14.64 -3.84 13.00
CA GLU A 98 -14.82 -2.37 13.05
C GLU A 98 -13.69 -1.69 12.28
N PRO A 99 -14.02 -0.84 11.28
CA PRO A 99 -13.04 0.02 10.65
C PRO A 99 -12.27 0.88 11.66
N PHE A 100 -11.03 1.23 11.38
CA PHE A 100 -10.05 1.91 12.25
C PHE A 100 -9.57 1.09 13.46
N LYS A 101 -10.47 0.39 14.15
CA LYS A 101 -10.13 -0.33 15.38
C LYS A 101 -9.49 -1.68 15.11
N HIS A 102 -10.05 -2.45 14.19
CA HIS A 102 -9.58 -3.78 13.86
C HIS A 102 -8.80 -3.79 12.54
N ILE A 103 -9.34 -3.12 11.54
CA ILE A 103 -8.79 -3.10 10.19
C ILE A 103 -8.77 -1.67 9.67
N THR A 104 -7.63 -1.29 9.10
CA THR A 104 -7.44 -0.07 8.32
C THR A 104 -7.19 -0.39 6.86
N ILE A 105 -7.18 0.64 6.02
CA ILE A 105 -6.92 0.54 4.57
C ILE A 105 -5.59 1.19 4.26
N GLY A 106 -4.78 0.52 3.45
CA GLY A 106 -3.63 1.08 2.78
C GLY A 106 -3.93 1.28 1.30
N LEU A 107 -3.44 2.36 0.74
CA LEU A 107 -3.48 2.63 -0.70
C LEU A 107 -2.08 2.58 -1.29
N ASP A 108 -1.97 2.06 -2.50
CA ASP A 108 -0.88 2.34 -3.41
C ASP A 108 -1.45 3.11 -4.61
N CYS A 109 -1.16 4.40 -4.66
CA CYS A 109 -1.69 5.27 -5.70
C CYS A 109 -0.89 5.15 -7.01
N ALA A 110 0.39 4.80 -6.95
CA ALA A 110 1.31 4.77 -8.08
C ALA A 110 1.19 6.04 -8.94
N SER A 111 1.20 7.21 -8.31
CA SER A 111 0.76 8.47 -8.92
C SER A 111 1.63 8.94 -10.08
N SER A 112 2.87 8.46 -10.18
CA SER A 112 3.74 8.73 -11.34
C SER A 112 3.12 8.23 -12.65
N GLU A 113 2.27 7.19 -12.59
CA GLU A 113 1.61 6.61 -13.76
C GLU A 113 0.62 7.55 -14.45
N PHE A 114 0.02 8.47 -13.70
CA PHE A 114 -0.96 9.43 -14.24
C PHE A 114 -0.54 10.89 -14.03
N TYR A 115 0.72 11.14 -13.68
CA TYR A 115 1.27 12.49 -13.55
C TYR A 115 1.95 12.92 -14.85
N HIS A 116 1.58 14.08 -15.37
CA HIS A 116 2.16 14.66 -16.56
C HIS A 116 2.12 16.19 -16.52
N ASP A 117 3.25 16.84 -16.76
CA ASP A 117 3.39 18.31 -16.84
C ASP A 117 2.73 19.07 -15.67
N GLY A 118 2.93 18.61 -14.44
CA GLY A 118 2.40 19.26 -13.24
C GLY A 118 0.94 18.90 -12.92
N ILE A 119 0.33 18.00 -13.69
CA ILE A 119 -1.07 17.59 -13.54
C ILE A 119 -1.18 16.08 -13.25
N TYR A 120 -1.97 15.74 -12.28
CA TYR A 120 -2.43 14.38 -11.99
C TYR A 120 -3.69 14.12 -12.82
N ASP A 121 -3.52 13.42 -13.93
CA ASP A 121 -4.57 13.20 -14.94
C ASP A 121 -5.21 11.83 -14.77
N TYR A 122 -6.30 11.77 -14.04
CA TYR A 122 -7.06 10.54 -13.78
C TYR A 122 -7.77 10.02 -15.03
N THR A 123 -7.92 10.84 -16.08
CA THR A 123 -8.57 10.40 -17.33
C THR A 123 -7.82 9.26 -18.01
N LYS A 124 -6.52 9.08 -17.72
CA LYS A 124 -5.72 7.96 -18.23
C LYS A 124 -6.36 6.61 -17.91
N PHE A 125 -6.91 6.46 -16.70
CA PHE A 125 -7.51 5.21 -16.21
C PHE A 125 -9.03 5.29 -16.12
N GLU A 126 -9.57 6.45 -15.77
CA GLU A 126 -11.00 6.65 -15.49
C GLU A 126 -11.79 7.18 -16.70
N GLY A 127 -11.10 7.39 -17.83
CA GLY A 127 -11.72 7.90 -19.05
C GLY A 127 -12.35 9.29 -18.84
N THR A 128 -13.48 9.53 -19.45
CA THR A 128 -14.17 10.84 -19.42
C THR A 128 -14.68 11.25 -18.02
N LYS A 129 -14.73 10.32 -17.07
CA LYS A 129 -15.13 10.60 -15.68
C LYS A 129 -13.96 11.06 -14.81
N GLY A 130 -12.72 10.82 -15.26
CA GLY A 130 -11.51 11.18 -14.53
C GLY A 130 -11.32 12.69 -14.46
N GLU A 131 -10.89 13.15 -13.30
CA GLU A 131 -10.55 14.55 -13.08
C GLU A 131 -9.06 14.80 -13.34
N LYS A 132 -8.73 16.06 -13.62
CA LYS A 132 -7.36 16.54 -13.71
C LYS A 132 -7.09 17.43 -12.50
N ARG A 133 -6.07 17.07 -11.71
CA ARG A 133 -5.75 17.75 -10.46
C ARG A 133 -4.35 18.34 -10.52
N THR A 134 -4.21 19.56 -10.03
CA THR A 134 -2.91 20.13 -9.64
C THR A 134 -2.37 19.36 -8.42
N ALA A 135 -1.10 19.59 -8.05
CA ALA A 135 -0.53 18.99 -6.85
C ALA A 135 -1.34 19.31 -5.58
N SER A 136 -1.78 20.56 -5.43
CA SER A 136 -2.60 21.01 -4.30
C SER A 136 -3.97 20.32 -4.26
N GLU A 137 -4.61 20.15 -5.41
CA GLU A 137 -5.90 19.43 -5.53
C GLU A 137 -5.74 17.94 -5.28
N GLN A 138 -4.62 17.32 -5.70
CA GLN A 138 -4.28 15.94 -5.40
C GLN A 138 -4.13 15.72 -3.89
N VAL A 139 -3.39 16.60 -3.21
CA VAL A 139 -3.25 16.56 -1.75
C VAL A 139 -4.61 16.69 -1.06
N ALA A 140 -5.46 17.63 -1.50
CA ALA A 140 -6.80 17.82 -0.93
C ALA A 140 -7.70 16.58 -1.16
N TYR A 141 -7.59 15.93 -2.31
CA TYR A 141 -8.33 14.70 -2.60
C TYR A 141 -7.89 13.54 -1.70
N LEU A 142 -6.59 13.33 -1.54
CA LEU A 142 -6.07 12.29 -0.64
C LEU A 142 -6.46 12.56 0.82
N GLU A 143 -6.43 13.82 1.24
CA GLU A 143 -6.90 14.21 2.58
C GLU A 143 -8.39 13.89 2.76
N LYS A 144 -9.24 14.22 1.78
CA LYS A 144 -10.66 13.87 1.81
C LYS A 144 -10.87 12.37 1.96
N LEU A 145 -10.15 11.55 1.20
CA LEU A 145 -10.24 10.09 1.31
C LEU A 145 -9.87 9.60 2.72
N CYS A 146 -8.83 10.17 3.34
CA CYS A 146 -8.43 9.84 4.70
C CYS A 146 -9.46 10.28 5.77
N TRP A 147 -10.31 11.28 5.47
CA TRP A 147 -11.40 11.65 6.35
C TRP A 147 -12.63 10.77 6.21
N ASP A 148 -12.93 10.36 4.97
CA ASP A 148 -14.15 9.61 4.66
C ASP A 148 -13.98 8.10 4.88
N TYR A 149 -12.74 7.59 4.85
CA TYR A 149 -12.42 6.16 4.92
C TYR A 149 -11.34 5.86 5.96
N PRO A 150 -11.25 4.62 6.47
CA PRO A 150 -10.25 4.23 7.49
C PRO A 150 -8.85 4.03 6.87
N ILE A 151 -8.36 5.03 6.13
CA ILE A 151 -7.06 5.01 5.47
C ILE A 151 -6.01 5.52 6.45
N ASP A 152 -4.97 4.71 6.71
CA ASP A 152 -3.85 5.06 7.56
C ASP A 152 -2.48 4.89 6.90
N SER A 153 -2.46 4.48 5.62
CA SER A 153 -1.24 4.37 4.82
C SER A 153 -1.50 4.69 3.36
N ILE A 154 -0.67 5.54 2.76
CA ILE A 154 -0.71 5.90 1.34
C ILE A 154 0.70 5.75 0.78
N GLU A 155 0.86 4.86 -0.20
CA GLU A 155 2.07 4.67 -0.98
C GLU A 155 1.96 5.48 -2.27
N ASP A 156 3.04 6.20 -2.61
CA ASP A 156 3.18 7.02 -3.82
C ASP A 156 1.96 7.89 -4.13
N GLY A 157 1.47 8.60 -3.10
CA GLY A 157 0.35 9.53 -3.23
C GLY A 157 0.64 10.72 -4.13
N MET A 158 1.91 11.02 -4.35
CA MET A 158 2.42 12.01 -5.31
C MET A 158 3.43 11.35 -6.25
N ALA A 159 3.68 11.98 -7.40
CA ALA A 159 4.64 11.49 -8.39
C ALA A 159 6.08 11.55 -7.87
N GLU A 160 6.94 10.65 -8.35
CA GLU A 160 8.34 10.49 -7.94
C GLU A 160 9.21 11.74 -8.13
N ASN A 161 8.85 12.60 -9.08
CA ASN A 161 9.57 13.85 -9.37
C ASN A 161 8.91 15.09 -8.76
N ASP A 162 7.74 14.96 -8.14
CA ASP A 162 7.00 16.08 -7.53
C ASP A 162 7.37 16.24 -6.05
N TRP A 163 8.61 16.62 -5.77
CA TRP A 163 9.13 16.79 -4.40
C TRP A 163 8.35 17.86 -3.61
N GLU A 164 7.89 18.91 -4.27
CA GLU A 164 7.08 19.95 -3.63
C GLU A 164 5.68 19.42 -3.27
N GLY A 165 5.05 18.66 -4.16
CA GLY A 165 3.80 17.96 -3.88
C GLY A 165 3.94 16.98 -2.71
N TRP A 166 5.03 16.22 -2.65
CA TRP A 166 5.33 15.34 -1.53
C TRP A 166 5.49 16.09 -0.21
N ARG A 167 6.18 17.24 -0.22
CA ARG A 167 6.30 18.09 0.97
C ARG A 167 4.92 18.57 1.43
N MET A 168 4.08 19.09 0.52
CA MET A 168 2.72 19.51 0.84
C MET A 168 1.88 18.36 1.42
N LEU A 169 1.94 17.18 0.82
CA LEU A 169 1.23 16.00 1.31
C LEU A 169 1.67 15.64 2.73
N THR A 170 2.99 15.67 2.98
CA THR A 170 3.57 15.32 4.28
C THR A 170 3.17 16.32 5.36
N GLU A 171 3.23 17.62 5.07
CA GLU A 171 2.75 18.66 5.98
C GLU A 171 1.27 18.50 6.34
N ARG A 172 0.45 18.08 5.37
CA ARG A 172 -1.00 17.95 5.54
C ARG A 172 -1.42 16.68 6.26
N LEU A 173 -0.84 15.53 5.90
CA LEU A 173 -1.27 14.20 6.34
C LEU A 173 -0.25 13.44 7.19
N GLY A 174 1.01 13.86 7.24
CA GLY A 174 2.09 13.09 7.86
C GLY A 174 1.91 12.78 9.35
N ASN A 175 1.10 13.56 10.06
CA ASN A 175 0.80 13.36 11.48
C ASN A 175 -0.28 12.28 11.74
N ARG A 176 -1.02 11.87 10.71
CA ARG A 176 -2.14 10.93 10.86
C ARG A 176 -2.09 9.74 9.91
N CYS A 177 -1.26 9.81 8.88
CA CYS A 177 -1.18 8.81 7.83
C CYS A 177 0.27 8.47 7.55
N GLN A 178 0.56 7.18 7.39
CA GLN A 178 1.83 6.72 6.88
C GLN A 178 1.92 7.07 5.40
N LEU A 179 2.95 7.80 5.01
CA LEU A 179 3.21 8.22 3.63
C LEU A 179 4.46 7.50 3.13
N VAL A 180 4.23 6.49 2.30
CA VAL A 180 5.27 5.56 1.85
C VAL A 180 5.81 5.99 0.49
N GLY A 181 7.13 6.16 0.39
CA GLY A 181 7.79 6.35 -0.90
C GLY A 181 8.30 5.02 -1.46
N ASP A 182 7.73 4.58 -2.59
CA ASP A 182 8.25 3.49 -3.42
C ASP A 182 9.05 4.07 -4.58
N ASP A 183 8.39 4.58 -5.61
CA ASP A 183 9.06 5.20 -6.76
C ASP A 183 9.86 6.45 -6.36
N LEU A 184 9.42 7.15 -5.30
CA LEU A 184 10.13 8.31 -4.76
C LEU A 184 11.55 7.95 -4.28
N PHE A 185 11.73 6.80 -3.64
CA PHE A 185 12.98 6.42 -2.99
C PHE A 185 13.74 5.26 -3.65
N VAL A 186 13.03 4.40 -4.37
CA VAL A 186 13.57 3.21 -5.06
C VAL A 186 14.55 2.37 -4.20
N THR A 187 14.28 2.29 -2.89
CA THR A 187 15.15 1.62 -1.88
C THR A 187 16.58 2.21 -1.83
N ASN A 188 16.77 3.46 -2.25
CA ASN A 188 18.07 4.10 -2.42
C ASN A 188 18.31 5.15 -1.34
N VAL A 189 19.44 5.04 -0.61
CA VAL A 189 19.80 5.93 0.50
C VAL A 189 19.96 7.39 0.07
N GLU A 190 20.40 7.68 -1.16
CA GLU A 190 20.57 9.06 -1.64
C GLU A 190 19.21 9.74 -1.86
N PHE A 191 18.24 9.03 -2.44
CA PHE A 191 16.88 9.55 -2.57
C PHE A 191 16.17 9.66 -1.21
N LEU A 192 16.36 8.67 -0.32
CA LEU A 192 15.82 8.74 1.04
C LEU A 192 16.39 9.94 1.81
N LYS A 193 17.69 10.17 1.75
CA LYS A 193 18.34 11.34 2.35
C LYS A 193 17.74 12.64 1.84
N LYS A 194 17.58 12.77 0.53
CA LYS A 194 16.92 13.93 -0.10
C LYS A 194 15.49 14.14 0.42
N GLY A 195 14.73 13.06 0.58
CA GLY A 195 13.37 13.12 1.14
C GLY A 195 13.35 13.60 2.59
N ILE A 196 14.26 13.07 3.42
CA ILE A 196 14.41 13.48 4.82
C ILE A 196 14.73 14.98 4.90
N GLU A 197 15.71 15.44 4.12
CA GLU A 197 16.14 16.85 4.09
C GLU A 197 15.02 17.80 3.62
N LYS A 198 14.14 17.33 2.72
CA LYS A 198 13.02 18.11 2.17
C LYS A 198 11.72 17.96 2.97
N GLY A 199 11.66 17.10 3.97
CA GLY A 199 10.43 16.83 4.73
C GLY A 199 9.36 16.09 3.90
N CYS A 200 9.78 15.17 3.05
CA CYS A 200 8.92 14.40 2.15
C CYS A 200 8.74 12.97 2.65
N ALA A 201 7.51 12.48 2.72
CA ALA A 201 7.14 11.16 3.23
C ALA A 201 7.47 10.96 4.71
N ASN A 202 7.13 9.79 5.26
CA ASN A 202 7.50 9.35 6.60
C ASN A 202 7.73 7.83 6.67
N SER A 203 7.74 7.18 5.51
CA SER A 203 8.01 5.74 5.37
C SER A 203 8.67 5.45 4.02
N ILE A 204 9.39 4.36 3.94
CA ILE A 204 10.01 3.86 2.71
C ILE A 204 9.53 2.45 2.40
N LEU A 205 9.22 2.16 1.13
CA LEU A 205 9.03 0.81 0.65
C LEU A 205 10.39 0.17 0.36
N ILE A 206 10.58 -1.06 0.82
CA ILE A 206 11.84 -1.78 0.70
C ILE A 206 11.69 -2.95 -0.27
N LYS A 207 12.35 -2.86 -1.41
CA LYS A 207 12.45 -3.89 -2.43
C LYS A 207 13.91 -4.32 -2.58
N VAL A 208 14.27 -5.47 -2.03
CA VAL A 208 15.66 -5.95 -1.94
C VAL A 208 16.35 -6.00 -3.31
N ASN A 209 15.64 -6.45 -4.33
CA ASN A 209 16.19 -6.58 -5.68
C ASN A 209 16.13 -5.28 -6.52
N GLN A 210 15.59 -4.20 -5.99
CA GLN A 210 15.55 -2.90 -6.66
C GLN A 210 16.87 -2.15 -6.49
N ILE A 211 17.39 -2.09 -5.27
CA ILE A 211 18.73 -1.54 -5.02
C ILE A 211 19.83 -2.54 -5.36
N GLY A 212 19.62 -3.83 -5.16
CA GLY A 212 20.43 -4.90 -5.72
C GLY A 212 21.20 -5.75 -4.73
N THR A 213 21.55 -5.24 -3.55
CA THR A 213 22.24 -6.02 -2.51
C THR A 213 21.52 -5.96 -1.17
N LEU A 214 21.71 -6.99 -0.34
CA LEU A 214 21.19 -6.99 1.02
C LEU A 214 21.82 -5.89 1.88
N SER A 215 23.11 -5.61 1.71
CA SER A 215 23.77 -4.56 2.46
C SER A 215 23.16 -3.19 2.20
N GLU A 216 22.99 -2.80 0.95
CA GLU A 216 22.35 -1.54 0.57
C GLU A 216 20.89 -1.48 1.06
N THR A 217 20.18 -2.61 1.02
CA THR A 217 18.82 -2.72 1.57
C THR A 217 18.80 -2.43 3.07
N LEU A 218 19.72 -3.03 3.83
CA LEU A 218 19.84 -2.81 5.28
C LEU A 218 20.24 -1.37 5.60
N ASP A 219 21.13 -0.77 4.81
CA ASP A 219 21.53 0.64 4.95
C ASP A 219 20.31 1.58 4.76
N ALA A 220 19.46 1.31 3.79
CA ALA A 220 18.24 2.08 3.57
C ALA A 220 17.25 1.96 4.76
N ILE A 221 17.03 0.74 5.26
CA ILE A 221 16.17 0.49 6.42
C ILE A 221 16.73 1.21 7.67
N GLU A 222 18.05 1.10 7.91
CA GLU A 222 18.69 1.74 9.06
C GLU A 222 18.60 3.27 8.97
N MET A 223 18.87 3.85 7.81
CA MET A 223 18.73 5.30 7.60
C MET A 223 17.29 5.76 7.85
N ALA A 224 16.30 5.04 7.37
CA ALA A 224 14.89 5.33 7.61
C ALA A 224 14.57 5.36 9.10
N HIS A 225 14.87 4.28 9.81
CA HIS A 225 14.56 4.15 11.23
C HIS A 225 15.29 5.18 12.10
N ARG A 226 16.56 5.49 11.79
CA ARG A 226 17.32 6.53 12.51
C ARG A 226 16.76 7.94 12.33
N ASN A 227 16.01 8.18 11.27
CA ASN A 227 15.40 9.48 10.98
C ASN A 227 13.88 9.51 11.27
N GLY A 228 13.37 8.53 12.03
CA GLY A 228 11.95 8.49 12.41
C GLY A 228 10.99 8.05 11.30
N TYR A 229 11.50 7.54 10.19
CA TYR A 229 10.70 6.92 9.15
C TYR A 229 10.40 5.46 9.51
N THR A 230 9.24 4.99 9.12
CA THR A 230 8.93 3.55 9.10
C THR A 230 9.46 2.91 7.81
N SER A 231 9.46 1.59 7.76
CA SER A 231 9.75 0.83 6.55
C SER A 231 8.67 -0.23 6.30
N VAL A 232 8.41 -0.50 5.04
CA VAL A 232 7.51 -1.57 4.61
C VAL A 232 8.32 -2.53 3.76
N THR A 233 8.53 -3.76 4.23
CA THR A 233 9.20 -4.79 3.44
C THR A 233 8.24 -5.30 2.37
N SER A 234 8.66 -5.28 1.11
CA SER A 234 7.77 -5.49 -0.03
C SER A 234 8.25 -6.60 -0.96
N HIS A 235 7.28 -7.28 -1.56
CA HIS A 235 7.46 -8.12 -2.74
C HIS A 235 7.61 -7.29 -4.03
N ARG A 236 7.60 -7.98 -5.16
CA ARG A 236 7.46 -7.40 -6.51
C ARG A 236 6.18 -7.94 -7.17
N SER A 237 5.75 -7.31 -8.27
CA SER A 237 4.61 -7.79 -9.07
C SER A 237 4.88 -9.20 -9.65
N GLY A 238 6.10 -9.50 -10.06
CA GLY A 238 6.55 -10.86 -10.38
C GLY A 238 7.27 -11.49 -9.18
N GLU A 239 6.80 -12.65 -8.72
CA GLU A 239 7.31 -13.33 -7.53
C GLU A 239 7.48 -14.84 -7.73
N THR A 240 8.24 -15.44 -6.81
CA THR A 240 8.36 -16.87 -6.61
C THR A 240 7.88 -17.25 -5.21
N GLU A 241 7.96 -18.52 -4.83
CA GLU A 241 7.68 -18.97 -3.46
C GLU A 241 8.83 -18.75 -2.46
N ASP A 242 9.92 -18.05 -2.87
CA ASP A 242 10.97 -17.62 -1.95
C ASP A 242 10.39 -16.74 -0.85
N ALA A 243 10.75 -17.01 0.40
CA ALA A 243 10.21 -16.35 1.58
C ALA A 243 11.22 -15.45 2.30
N THR A 244 12.38 -15.18 1.72
CA THR A 244 13.47 -14.41 2.35
C THR A 244 13.03 -13.03 2.84
N ILE A 245 12.11 -12.36 2.13
CA ILE A 245 11.62 -11.04 2.55
C ILE A 245 10.84 -11.09 3.88
N ALA A 246 10.22 -12.21 4.23
CA ALA A 246 9.58 -12.40 5.53
C ALA A 246 10.62 -12.42 6.65
N ASP A 247 11.74 -13.12 6.45
CA ASP A 247 12.85 -13.13 7.41
C ASP A 247 13.49 -11.75 7.56
N ILE A 248 13.66 -11.00 6.46
CA ILE A 248 14.16 -9.63 6.49
C ILE A 248 13.22 -8.72 7.28
N ALA A 249 11.91 -8.81 7.08
CA ALA A 249 10.93 -7.99 7.79
C ALA A 249 11.03 -8.19 9.31
N VAL A 250 11.18 -9.43 9.78
CA VAL A 250 11.35 -9.76 11.21
C VAL A 250 12.75 -9.35 11.70
N ALA A 251 13.80 -9.69 10.95
CA ALA A 251 15.18 -9.40 11.34
C ALA A 251 15.49 -7.91 11.48
N THR A 252 14.75 -7.05 10.80
CA THR A 252 14.93 -5.59 10.84
C THR A 252 13.90 -4.87 11.71
N ASN A 253 12.96 -5.60 12.31
CA ASN A 253 11.78 -5.01 12.98
C ASN A 253 11.05 -4.01 12.08
N SER A 254 10.87 -4.35 10.82
CA SER A 254 10.15 -3.52 9.84
C SER A 254 8.73 -3.17 10.31
N GLY A 255 8.10 -4.09 11.04
CA GLY A 255 6.75 -3.93 11.57
C GLY A 255 5.64 -4.07 10.56
N GLN A 256 5.97 -4.15 9.27
CA GLN A 256 5.01 -4.23 8.17
C GLN A 256 5.59 -5.04 7.01
N ILE A 257 4.72 -5.77 6.31
CA ILE A 257 5.06 -6.50 5.08
C ILE A 257 3.96 -6.34 4.04
N LYS A 258 4.33 -5.90 2.84
CA LYS A 258 3.46 -5.81 1.67
C LYS A 258 3.84 -6.94 0.71
N THR A 259 3.05 -8.02 0.67
CA THR A 259 3.41 -9.21 -0.13
C THR A 259 2.20 -9.88 -0.78
N GLY A 260 1.29 -9.05 -1.32
CA GLY A 260 0.12 -9.52 -2.07
C GLY A 260 -1.06 -9.89 -1.19
N SER A 261 -1.98 -10.66 -1.75
CA SER A 261 -3.23 -11.04 -1.12
C SER A 261 -3.16 -12.43 -0.47
N LEU A 262 -4.33 -12.97 -0.15
CA LEU A 262 -4.56 -14.27 0.49
C LEU A 262 -4.89 -15.38 -0.52
N SER A 263 -4.42 -15.21 -1.74
CA SER A 263 -4.48 -16.19 -2.82
C SER A 263 -3.12 -16.25 -3.52
N ARG A 264 -2.86 -17.32 -4.27
CA ARG A 264 -1.60 -17.65 -4.93
C ARG A 264 -0.48 -18.06 -3.95
N SER A 265 0.16 -19.17 -4.24
CA SER A 265 1.20 -19.77 -3.37
C SER A 265 2.45 -18.89 -3.24
N ASP A 266 2.81 -18.16 -4.31
CA ASP A 266 3.92 -17.22 -4.33
C ASP A 266 3.76 -16.06 -3.31
N ARG A 267 2.53 -15.69 -2.97
CA ARG A 267 2.22 -14.68 -1.92
C ARG A 267 2.11 -15.34 -0.55
N MET A 268 1.36 -16.43 -0.47
CA MET A 268 1.13 -17.14 0.80
C MET A 268 2.40 -17.73 1.40
N ALA A 269 3.40 -18.06 0.62
CA ALA A 269 4.69 -18.56 1.10
C ALA A 269 5.33 -17.60 2.12
N LYS A 270 5.29 -16.28 1.85
CA LYS A 270 5.84 -15.24 2.74
C LYS A 270 5.04 -15.13 4.04
N TYR A 271 3.71 -15.14 3.94
CA TYR A 271 2.84 -15.09 5.12
C TYR A 271 2.98 -16.35 5.99
N ASN A 272 3.14 -17.51 5.38
CA ASN A 272 3.33 -18.76 6.11
C ASN A 272 4.71 -18.82 6.82
N GLN A 273 5.75 -18.21 6.24
CA GLN A 273 7.06 -18.09 6.86
C GLN A 273 7.02 -17.16 8.06
#